data_86c24969388e13d4d60a0ae746375fa9
#
_entry.id   86c24969388e13d4d60a0ae746375fa9
#
_cell.length_a   1.000
_cell.length_b   1.000
_cell.length_c   1.000
_cell.angle_alpha   90.00
_cell.angle_beta   90.00
_cell.angle_gamma   90.00
#
_symmetry.space_group_name_H-M   'P 1'
#
loop_
_entity.id
_entity.type
_entity.pdbx_description
1 polymer ?
#
loop_
_entity_poly.entity_id
_entity_poly.type
_entity_poly.pdbx_seq_one_letter_code
_entity_poly.pdbx_strand_id
1 'polypeptide(L)'
;MRTLHTLLVPCLLLVFQTVCAEDENSCGQCHEVDPVQFAESPHGDIACLDCHVGADDRRHKRGLDPVECAGCHAEIAEEQIISVHGPKGRQRMSDLELPSCSGCHGEIHVMTLTTEPSSPVHASRQGETCGVCHGSGQPAPPGVHTIRPIEAYTASVHASAVADGQHGAACSDCHSTHSPLPASNPRSRVHHSNVTATCGACHTAITAQFEQSIHGLAAANGVGDSPVCTDCHGEHRILAVGADGSPVSATNIPIRVCGPCHSNVRLNEKYGLAMDQVPSYEDSFHGLAARGGVQRVANCASCHGVHFILPSSDPDSYIHPENLAATCGKCHAGAGSRFKIGPVHVLADTTPNIVAHWIRVIYI
;
A
#
# COMPACT_ATOMS: atom_id res chain seq x y z
N MET A 1 -19.40 -98.51 28.65
CA MET A 1 -20.41 -97.52 29.09
C MET A 1 -19.68 -96.25 29.42
N ARG A 2 -19.71 -95.23 28.51
CA ARG A 2 -19.09 -93.95 28.72
C ARG A 2 -20.20 -92.89 28.60
N THR A 3 -20.49 -92.22 29.69
CA THR A 3 -21.49 -91.19 29.81
C THR A 3 -20.90 -89.88 29.27
N LEU A 4 -21.55 -89.32 28.28
CA LEU A 4 -21.22 -88.03 27.67
C LEU A 4 -21.92 -86.92 28.48
N HIS A 5 -21.14 -85.99 29.09
CA HIS A 5 -21.69 -84.82 29.75
C HIS A 5 -21.66 -83.66 28.74
N THR A 6 -22.83 -83.22 28.39
CA THR A 6 -23.02 -82.04 27.55
C THR A 6 -23.00 -80.79 28.43
N LEU A 7 -21.97 -79.92 28.27
CA LEU A 7 -21.88 -78.60 28.90
C LEU A 7 -22.63 -77.61 28.03
N LEU A 8 -23.72 -77.07 28.54
CA LEU A 8 -24.44 -75.90 28.01
C LEU A 8 -23.67 -74.65 28.42
N VAL A 9 -23.12 -73.93 27.45
CA VAL A 9 -22.56 -72.58 27.64
C VAL A 9 -23.66 -71.55 27.35
N PRO A 10 -24.02 -70.67 28.29
CA PRO A 10 -24.98 -69.63 28.01
C PRO A 10 -24.33 -68.57 27.15
N CYS A 11 -24.89 -68.34 25.95
CA CYS A 11 -24.54 -67.27 25.05
C CYS A 11 -25.04 -65.94 25.64
N LEU A 12 -24.11 -65.17 26.23
CA LEU A 12 -24.38 -63.82 26.72
C LEU A 12 -24.48 -62.91 25.51
N LEU A 13 -25.69 -62.53 25.06
CA LEU A 13 -25.96 -61.54 24.09
C LEU A 13 -25.59 -60.18 24.69
N LEU A 14 -24.36 -59.68 24.38
CA LEU A 14 -23.98 -58.28 24.53
C LEU A 14 -24.79 -57.48 23.51
N VAL A 15 -25.84 -56.86 23.97
CA VAL A 15 -26.52 -55.77 23.23
C VAL A 15 -25.54 -54.60 23.24
N PHE A 16 -24.78 -54.46 22.19
CA PHE A 16 -24.15 -53.19 21.89
C PHE A 16 -25.30 -52.18 21.62
N GLN A 17 -25.60 -51.36 22.60
CA GLN A 17 -26.29 -50.10 22.36
C GLN A 17 -25.30 -49.27 21.54
N THR A 18 -25.46 -49.27 20.22
CA THR A 18 -24.98 -48.18 19.38
C THR A 18 -25.69 -46.92 19.88
N VAL A 19 -24.97 -46.13 20.69
CA VAL A 19 -25.29 -44.72 20.85
C VAL A 19 -25.21 -44.20 19.43
N CYS A 20 -26.37 -43.95 18.82
CA CYS A 20 -26.42 -43.10 17.61
C CYS A 20 -25.78 -41.78 18.00
N ALA A 21 -24.51 -41.56 17.61
CA ALA A 21 -24.02 -40.22 17.43
C ALA A 21 -25.07 -39.54 16.56
N GLU A 22 -25.70 -38.50 17.06
CA GLU A 22 -26.64 -37.69 16.30
C GLU A 22 -25.88 -37.25 15.08
N ASP A 23 -26.40 -37.59 13.91
CA ASP A 23 -25.79 -37.43 12.62
C ASP A 23 -25.62 -35.93 12.38
N GLU A 24 -24.40 -35.41 12.46
CA GLU A 24 -24.07 -33.98 12.19
C GLU A 24 -24.57 -33.55 10.83
N ASN A 25 -24.83 -34.46 9.90
CA ASN A 25 -25.49 -34.26 8.62
C ASN A 25 -27.00 -33.97 8.70
N SER A 26 -27.61 -33.96 9.86
CA SER A 26 -29.04 -33.72 9.98
C SER A 26 -29.46 -32.28 9.66
N CYS A 27 -28.55 -31.34 9.79
CA CYS A 27 -28.80 -29.90 9.52
C CYS A 27 -29.06 -29.62 8.01
N GLY A 28 -28.32 -30.26 7.12
CA GLY A 28 -28.48 -30.15 5.68
C GLY A 28 -29.81 -30.67 5.11
N GLN A 29 -30.64 -31.38 5.95
CA GLN A 29 -31.99 -31.76 5.52
C GLN A 29 -32.98 -30.59 5.52
N CYS A 30 -32.68 -29.52 6.25
CA CYS A 30 -33.55 -28.34 6.39
C CYS A 30 -32.84 -27.04 5.93
N HIS A 31 -31.52 -27.01 5.95
CA HIS A 31 -30.70 -25.86 5.55
C HIS A 31 -29.98 -26.13 4.24
N GLU A 32 -29.93 -25.13 3.37
CA GLU A 32 -29.23 -25.17 2.08
C GLU A 32 -27.71 -24.96 2.31
N VAL A 33 -27.07 -25.94 2.94
CA VAL A 33 -25.61 -25.99 3.09
C VAL A 33 -25.09 -27.19 2.30
N ASP A 34 -24.15 -26.96 1.40
CA ASP A 34 -23.48 -28.02 0.68
C ASP A 34 -22.44 -28.66 1.62
N PRO A 35 -22.66 -29.92 2.08
CA PRO A 35 -21.76 -30.54 3.05
C PRO A 35 -20.38 -30.86 2.46
N VAL A 36 -20.26 -31.00 1.15
CA VAL A 36 -18.99 -31.26 0.48
C VAL A 36 -18.15 -29.98 0.42
N GLN A 37 -18.76 -28.88 0.01
CA GLN A 37 -18.07 -27.59 -0.02
C GLN A 37 -17.71 -27.11 1.40
N PHE A 38 -18.59 -27.34 2.38
CA PHE A 38 -18.27 -27.01 3.77
C PHE A 38 -17.08 -27.83 4.27
N ALA A 39 -17.05 -29.15 4.04
CA ALA A 39 -15.94 -30.01 4.44
C ALA A 39 -14.60 -29.63 3.79
N GLU A 40 -14.62 -29.00 2.60
CA GLU A 40 -13.43 -28.48 1.91
C GLU A 40 -13.02 -27.09 2.41
N SER A 41 -13.87 -26.42 3.19
CA SER A 41 -13.58 -25.07 3.73
C SER A 41 -12.58 -25.13 4.89
N PRO A 42 -11.92 -24.03 5.24
CA PRO A 42 -11.06 -23.96 6.44
C PRO A 42 -11.76 -24.29 7.76
N HIS A 43 -13.10 -24.29 7.77
CA HIS A 43 -13.92 -24.63 8.94
C HIS A 43 -14.58 -26.02 8.83
N GLY A 44 -14.23 -26.82 7.83
CA GLY A 44 -14.87 -28.09 7.52
C GLY A 44 -14.83 -29.14 8.64
N ASP A 45 -13.85 -29.04 9.54
CA ASP A 45 -13.70 -29.93 10.71
C ASP A 45 -14.45 -29.40 11.96
N ILE A 46 -15.11 -28.24 11.88
CA ILE A 46 -15.83 -27.62 13.01
C ILE A 46 -17.29 -28.05 12.99
N ALA A 47 -17.82 -28.47 14.15
CA ALA A 47 -19.23 -28.85 14.25
C ALA A 47 -20.17 -27.65 14.07
N CYS A 48 -21.31 -27.87 13.43
CA CYS A 48 -22.30 -26.82 13.19
C CYS A 48 -22.70 -26.06 14.47
N LEU A 49 -22.82 -26.79 15.59
CA LEU A 49 -23.22 -26.22 16.87
C LEU A 49 -22.15 -25.40 17.57
N ASP A 50 -20.89 -25.54 17.18
CA ASP A 50 -19.80 -24.70 17.71
C ASP A 50 -19.92 -23.25 17.24
N CYS A 51 -20.51 -23.05 16.07
CA CYS A 51 -20.81 -21.73 15.52
C CYS A 51 -22.28 -21.31 15.78
N HIS A 52 -23.22 -22.24 15.63
CA HIS A 52 -24.67 -21.99 15.76
C HIS A 52 -25.19 -22.39 17.15
N VAL A 53 -24.73 -21.66 18.17
CA VAL A 53 -25.11 -21.90 19.57
C VAL A 53 -26.62 -21.80 19.76
N GLY A 54 -27.22 -22.81 20.37
CA GLY A 54 -28.67 -22.89 20.60
C GLY A 54 -29.48 -23.48 19.44
N ALA A 55 -28.80 -24.06 18.43
CA ALA A 55 -29.42 -24.82 17.35
C ALA A 55 -29.52 -26.34 17.63
N ASP A 56 -29.29 -26.75 18.87
CA ASP A 56 -29.29 -28.16 19.34
C ASP A 56 -30.65 -28.86 19.25
N ASP A 57 -31.77 -28.09 19.18
CA ASP A 57 -33.10 -28.63 18.93
C ASP A 57 -33.50 -28.49 17.45
N ARG A 58 -33.95 -29.55 16.80
CA ARG A 58 -34.50 -29.52 15.43
C ARG A 58 -35.63 -28.51 15.23
N ARG A 59 -36.23 -27.99 16.28
CA ARG A 59 -37.25 -26.94 16.30
C ARG A 59 -36.72 -25.64 16.92
N HIS A 60 -35.43 -25.40 16.82
CA HIS A 60 -34.82 -24.18 17.35
C HIS A 60 -35.56 -22.91 16.91
N LYS A 61 -35.48 -21.86 17.70
CA LYS A 61 -36.12 -20.57 17.40
C LYS A 61 -35.56 -19.99 16.11
N ARG A 62 -36.42 -19.34 15.33
CA ARG A 62 -35.94 -18.47 14.24
C ARG A 62 -35.20 -17.28 14.86
N GLY A 63 -34.05 -16.92 14.28
CA GLY A 63 -33.24 -15.80 14.75
C GLY A 63 -32.35 -16.21 15.92
N LEU A 64 -31.46 -17.17 15.68
CA LEU A 64 -30.32 -17.44 16.56
C LEU A 64 -29.46 -16.19 16.67
N ASP A 65 -28.71 -16.08 17.74
CA ASP A 65 -27.72 -15.02 17.88
C ASP A 65 -26.69 -15.09 16.74
N PRO A 66 -26.16 -13.95 16.27
CA PRO A 66 -25.11 -13.94 15.25
C PRO A 66 -23.89 -14.74 15.69
N VAL A 67 -23.26 -15.43 14.75
CA VAL A 67 -22.04 -16.20 15.02
C VAL A 67 -20.91 -15.26 15.46
N GLU A 68 -20.33 -15.58 16.62
CA GLU A 68 -19.25 -14.80 17.23
C GLU A 68 -17.87 -15.34 16.80
N CYS A 69 -17.36 -14.87 15.67
CA CYS A 69 -16.04 -15.27 15.15
C CYS A 69 -14.90 -15.03 16.16
N ALA A 70 -15.03 -14.01 17.01
CA ALA A 70 -14.07 -13.66 18.05
C ALA A 70 -13.84 -14.77 19.09
N GLY A 71 -14.75 -15.73 19.23
CA GLY A 71 -14.61 -16.87 20.12
C GLY A 71 -13.38 -17.72 19.80
N CYS A 72 -13.04 -17.84 18.52
CA CYS A 72 -11.86 -18.58 18.05
C CYS A 72 -10.78 -17.63 17.49
N HIS A 73 -11.16 -16.50 16.88
CA HIS A 73 -10.27 -15.54 16.25
C HIS A 73 -10.06 -14.28 17.12
N ALA A 74 -9.79 -14.46 18.43
CA ALA A 74 -9.70 -13.37 19.40
C ALA A 74 -8.65 -12.31 19.06
N GLU A 75 -7.46 -12.72 18.64
CA GLU A 75 -6.37 -11.79 18.29
C GLU A 75 -6.75 -10.90 17.09
N ILE A 76 -7.36 -11.49 16.07
CA ILE A 76 -7.85 -10.77 14.89
C ILE A 76 -8.99 -9.80 15.24
N ALA A 77 -9.87 -10.23 16.13
CA ALA A 77 -10.96 -9.38 16.62
C ALA A 77 -10.42 -8.17 17.42
N GLU A 78 -9.38 -8.35 18.23
CA GLU A 78 -8.68 -7.27 18.93
C GLU A 78 -8.05 -6.26 17.96
N GLU A 79 -7.40 -6.73 16.90
CA GLU A 79 -6.89 -5.85 15.84
C GLU A 79 -8.02 -5.07 15.18
N GLN A 80 -9.15 -5.69 14.88
CA GLN A 80 -10.28 -5.04 14.25
C GLN A 80 -10.92 -3.95 15.12
N ILE A 81 -10.88 -4.09 16.46
CA ILE A 81 -11.45 -3.09 17.39
C ILE A 81 -10.90 -1.68 17.13
N ILE A 82 -9.63 -1.56 16.77
CA ILE A 82 -8.98 -0.27 16.52
C ILE A 82 -9.11 0.21 15.07
N SER A 83 -9.55 -0.66 14.18
CA SER A 83 -9.72 -0.42 12.75
C SER A 83 -10.79 0.64 12.45
N VAL A 84 -10.70 1.27 11.29
CA VAL A 84 -11.79 2.10 10.75
C VAL A 84 -13.04 1.28 10.44
N HIS A 85 -12.90 -0.03 10.20
CA HIS A 85 -14.01 -0.95 9.98
C HIS A 85 -14.57 -1.56 11.28
N GLY A 86 -13.90 -1.33 12.40
CA GLY A 86 -14.30 -1.82 13.71
C GLY A 86 -15.30 -0.91 14.44
N PRO A 87 -15.62 -1.25 15.70
CA PRO A 87 -16.60 -0.50 16.51
C PRO A 87 -16.29 0.99 16.66
N LYS A 88 -15.00 1.37 16.71
CA LYS A 88 -14.59 2.79 16.76
C LYS A 88 -14.85 3.53 15.45
N GLY A 89 -14.75 2.83 14.33
CA GLY A 89 -15.15 3.36 13.01
C GLY A 89 -16.65 3.59 12.93
N ARG A 90 -17.46 2.66 13.46
CA ARG A 90 -18.93 2.80 13.52
C ARG A 90 -19.39 4.04 14.27
N GLN A 91 -18.72 4.40 15.37
CA GLN A 91 -19.06 5.62 16.12
C GLN A 91 -18.84 6.91 15.31
N ARG A 92 -17.89 6.89 14.37
CA ARG A 92 -17.58 8.04 13.50
C ARG A 92 -18.44 8.08 12.23
N MET A 93 -18.95 6.94 11.81
CA MET A 93 -19.66 6.74 10.54
C MET A 93 -20.99 5.99 10.81
N SER A 94 -21.80 6.52 11.73
CA SER A 94 -23.06 5.89 12.19
C SER A 94 -24.05 5.56 11.07
N ASP A 95 -23.94 6.26 9.94
CA ASP A 95 -24.87 6.11 8.81
C ASP A 95 -24.35 5.13 7.74
N LEU A 96 -23.15 4.53 7.94
CA LEU A 96 -22.57 3.57 7.04
C LEU A 96 -22.60 2.16 7.63
N GLU A 97 -23.04 1.20 6.84
CA GLU A 97 -22.89 -0.21 7.16
C GLU A 97 -21.44 -0.62 6.93
N LEU A 98 -20.71 -0.88 8.02
CA LEU A 98 -19.32 -1.33 7.96
C LEU A 98 -19.26 -2.86 7.73
N PRO A 99 -18.24 -3.34 7.03
CA PRO A 99 -18.12 -4.76 6.71
C PRO A 99 -17.97 -5.60 7.98
N SER A 100 -18.67 -6.73 8.01
CA SER A 100 -18.42 -7.83 8.95
C SER A 100 -17.23 -8.68 8.46
N CYS A 101 -16.85 -9.71 9.22
CA CYS A 101 -15.83 -10.67 8.80
C CYS A 101 -16.20 -11.30 7.44
N SER A 102 -17.44 -11.79 7.32
CA SER A 102 -17.97 -12.37 6.07
C SER A 102 -18.09 -11.36 4.92
N GLY A 103 -18.23 -10.08 5.22
CA GLY A 103 -18.25 -9.02 4.20
C GLY A 103 -16.94 -8.91 3.40
N CYS A 104 -15.82 -9.34 3.99
CA CYS A 104 -14.54 -9.42 3.32
C CYS A 104 -14.19 -10.86 2.92
N HIS A 105 -14.42 -11.83 3.81
CA HIS A 105 -14.01 -13.22 3.62
C HIS A 105 -15.00 -14.05 2.80
N GLY A 106 -16.20 -13.54 2.54
CA GLY A 106 -17.24 -14.22 1.78
C GLY A 106 -18.13 -15.12 2.64
N GLU A 107 -18.86 -16.00 1.99
CA GLU A 107 -19.77 -16.95 2.62
C GLU A 107 -19.00 -17.97 3.45
N ILE A 108 -19.32 -18.07 4.75
CA ILE A 108 -18.54 -18.84 5.73
C ILE A 108 -18.56 -20.34 5.44
N HIS A 109 -19.70 -20.88 4.96
CA HIS A 109 -19.85 -22.31 4.69
C HIS A 109 -19.07 -22.79 3.46
N VAL A 110 -18.66 -21.87 2.57
CA VAL A 110 -17.88 -22.17 1.36
C VAL A 110 -16.60 -21.32 1.29
N MET A 111 -16.15 -20.84 2.44
CA MET A 111 -14.94 -20.03 2.54
C MET A 111 -13.74 -20.80 1.98
N THR A 112 -12.84 -20.09 1.31
CA THR A 112 -11.57 -20.63 0.82
C THR A 112 -10.39 -20.03 1.58
N LEU A 113 -9.27 -20.74 1.59
CA LEU A 113 -8.03 -20.24 2.21
C LEU A 113 -7.63 -18.90 1.56
N THR A 114 -7.08 -18.00 2.36
CA THR A 114 -6.65 -16.66 1.89
C THR A 114 -5.57 -16.72 0.80
N THR A 115 -4.86 -17.84 0.70
CA THR A 115 -3.84 -18.13 -0.31
C THR A 115 -4.41 -18.60 -1.65
N GLU A 116 -5.68 -19.00 -1.67
CA GLU A 116 -6.34 -19.48 -2.88
C GLU A 116 -6.80 -18.31 -3.76
N PRO A 117 -6.54 -18.35 -5.08
CA PRO A 117 -6.96 -17.28 -6.00
C PRO A 117 -8.48 -17.03 -6.05
N SER A 118 -9.29 -18.01 -5.63
CA SER A 118 -10.75 -17.90 -5.50
C SER A 118 -11.19 -17.10 -4.28
N SER A 119 -10.33 -16.96 -3.26
CA SER A 119 -10.65 -16.25 -2.03
C SER A 119 -10.89 -14.76 -2.31
N PRO A 120 -11.98 -14.16 -1.77
CA PRO A 120 -12.24 -12.72 -1.90
C PRO A 120 -11.12 -11.84 -1.33
N VAL A 121 -10.35 -12.34 -0.36
CA VAL A 121 -9.24 -11.62 0.27
C VAL A 121 -7.87 -11.98 -0.29
N HIS A 122 -7.81 -12.86 -1.30
CA HIS A 122 -6.57 -13.10 -2.03
C HIS A 122 -6.06 -11.80 -2.68
N ALA A 123 -4.75 -11.60 -2.76
CA ALA A 123 -4.14 -10.37 -3.27
C ALA A 123 -4.73 -9.90 -4.60
N SER A 124 -4.95 -10.84 -5.54
CA SER A 124 -5.53 -10.53 -6.87
C SER A 124 -7.00 -10.08 -6.83
N ARG A 125 -7.71 -10.32 -5.74
CA ARG A 125 -9.13 -10.02 -5.61
C ARG A 125 -9.44 -8.87 -4.63
N GLN A 126 -8.45 -8.43 -3.86
CA GLN A 126 -8.66 -7.34 -2.89
C GLN A 126 -9.21 -6.07 -3.54
N GLY A 127 -8.79 -5.76 -4.78
CA GLY A 127 -9.35 -4.63 -5.53
C GLY A 127 -10.85 -4.72 -5.75
N GLU A 128 -11.39 -5.91 -5.99
CA GLU A 128 -12.82 -6.17 -6.12
C GLU A 128 -13.52 -6.06 -4.76
N THR A 129 -13.00 -6.77 -3.76
CA THR A 129 -13.58 -6.85 -2.42
C THR A 129 -13.62 -5.48 -1.73
N CYS A 130 -12.51 -4.75 -1.72
CA CYS A 130 -12.45 -3.40 -1.17
C CYS A 130 -13.28 -2.42 -2.04
N GLY A 131 -13.33 -2.66 -3.34
CA GLY A 131 -14.02 -1.85 -4.33
C GLY A 131 -15.53 -1.78 -4.15
N VAL A 132 -16.14 -2.77 -3.49
CA VAL A 132 -17.58 -2.75 -3.15
C VAL A 132 -17.95 -1.46 -2.42
N CYS A 133 -17.08 -0.97 -1.53
CA CYS A 133 -17.31 0.25 -0.76
C CYS A 133 -16.38 1.41 -1.18
N HIS A 134 -15.15 1.12 -1.62
CA HIS A 134 -14.13 2.12 -1.97
C HIS A 134 -14.02 2.41 -3.47
N GLY A 135 -14.86 1.81 -4.30
CA GLY A 135 -14.94 2.04 -5.74
C GLY A 135 -15.76 3.26 -6.14
N SER A 136 -15.78 3.55 -7.45
CA SER A 136 -16.57 4.65 -8.01
C SER A 136 -18.07 4.41 -7.83
N GLY A 137 -18.78 5.47 -7.45
CA GLY A 137 -20.23 5.43 -7.26
C GLY A 137 -20.69 5.28 -5.81
N GLN A 138 -19.78 5.01 -4.89
CA GLN A 138 -20.09 5.05 -3.47
C GLN A 138 -19.92 6.48 -2.92
N PRO A 139 -20.78 6.92 -2.00
CA PRO A 139 -20.60 8.20 -1.34
C PRO A 139 -19.30 8.17 -0.54
N ALA A 140 -18.37 9.10 -0.84
CA ALA A 140 -17.19 9.24 -0.02
C ALA A 140 -17.57 9.61 1.42
N PRO A 141 -16.98 8.98 2.44
CA PRO A 141 -17.20 9.40 3.82
C PRO A 141 -16.87 10.89 3.99
N PRO A 142 -17.53 11.62 4.91
CA PRO A 142 -17.24 13.02 5.18
C PRO A 142 -15.75 13.23 5.48
N GLY A 143 -15.10 14.15 4.76
CA GLY A 143 -13.67 14.46 4.91
C GLY A 143 -12.71 13.56 4.12
N VAL A 144 -13.21 12.59 3.39
CA VAL A 144 -12.42 11.84 2.39
C VAL A 144 -12.54 12.59 1.06
N HIS A 145 -11.43 13.13 0.59
CA HIS A 145 -11.37 13.69 -0.75
C HIS A 145 -11.73 12.60 -1.76
N THR A 146 -12.35 12.99 -2.88
CA THR A 146 -12.82 12.13 -3.96
C THR A 146 -11.68 11.42 -4.72
N ILE A 147 -10.77 10.81 -3.99
CA ILE A 147 -9.79 9.91 -4.54
C ILE A 147 -10.54 8.62 -4.84
N ARG A 148 -10.47 8.17 -6.06
CA ARG A 148 -10.96 6.86 -6.48
C ARG A 148 -9.80 5.86 -6.31
N PRO A 149 -9.59 5.31 -5.10
CA PRO A 149 -8.38 4.54 -4.80
C PRO A 149 -8.31 3.26 -5.62
N ILE A 150 -9.44 2.66 -5.90
CA ILE A 150 -9.49 1.40 -6.66
C ILE A 150 -9.10 1.61 -8.12
N GLU A 151 -9.68 2.60 -8.79
CA GLU A 151 -9.33 2.91 -10.19
C GLU A 151 -7.88 3.38 -10.31
N ALA A 152 -7.40 4.15 -9.34
CA ALA A 152 -6.02 4.58 -9.28
C ALA A 152 -5.06 3.40 -9.07
N TYR A 153 -5.39 2.49 -8.13
CA TYR A 153 -4.61 1.28 -7.89
C TYR A 153 -4.59 0.36 -9.10
N THR A 154 -5.74 0.11 -9.74
CA THR A 154 -5.84 -0.74 -10.93
C THR A 154 -4.93 -0.28 -12.08
N ALA A 155 -4.66 1.03 -12.16
CA ALA A 155 -3.71 1.60 -13.13
C ALA A 155 -2.25 1.59 -12.66
N SER A 156 -1.93 1.03 -11.49
CA SER A 156 -0.59 1.04 -10.90
C SER A 156 0.27 -0.14 -11.37
N VAL A 157 1.60 0.00 -11.19
CA VAL A 157 2.55 -1.10 -11.40
C VAL A 157 2.32 -2.25 -10.43
N HIS A 158 1.82 -1.97 -9.23
CA HIS A 158 1.54 -3.00 -8.22
C HIS A 158 0.36 -3.87 -8.65
N ALA A 159 -0.74 -3.27 -9.11
CA ALA A 159 -1.88 -4.01 -9.62
C ALA A 159 -1.53 -4.86 -10.85
N SER A 160 -0.72 -4.32 -11.77
CA SER A 160 -0.23 -5.09 -12.92
C SER A 160 0.59 -6.31 -12.48
N ALA A 161 1.51 -6.13 -11.53
CA ALA A 161 2.33 -7.23 -11.01
C ALA A 161 1.45 -8.33 -10.35
N VAL A 162 0.46 -7.92 -9.55
CA VAL A 162 -0.49 -8.86 -8.93
C VAL A 162 -1.31 -9.60 -9.98
N ALA A 163 -1.81 -8.90 -11.01
CA ALA A 163 -2.58 -9.50 -12.10
C ALA A 163 -1.76 -10.51 -12.92
N ASP A 164 -0.47 -10.27 -13.08
CA ASP A 164 0.48 -11.15 -13.77
C ASP A 164 0.96 -12.32 -12.88
N GLY A 165 0.42 -12.48 -11.68
CA GLY A 165 0.84 -13.50 -10.71
C GLY A 165 2.23 -13.27 -10.11
N GLN A 166 2.75 -12.05 -10.19
CA GLN A 166 4.02 -11.64 -9.61
C GLN A 166 3.82 -11.04 -8.21
N HIS A 167 4.92 -10.83 -7.49
CA HIS A 167 4.90 -10.14 -6.20
C HIS A 167 4.61 -8.64 -6.40
N GLY A 168 3.34 -8.27 -6.32
CA GLY A 168 2.88 -6.90 -6.29
C GLY A 168 2.19 -6.60 -4.95
N ALA A 169 2.28 -5.36 -4.47
CA ALA A 169 1.56 -4.95 -3.27
C ALA A 169 0.06 -4.86 -3.54
N ALA A 170 -0.75 -5.52 -2.72
CA ALA A 170 -2.20 -5.39 -2.67
C ALA A 170 -2.64 -4.37 -1.60
N CYS A 171 -3.94 -4.16 -1.44
CA CYS A 171 -4.47 -3.15 -0.51
C CYS A 171 -3.98 -3.37 0.93
N SER A 172 -4.02 -4.61 1.42
CA SER A 172 -3.63 -4.96 2.79
C SER A 172 -2.14 -4.79 3.07
N ASP A 173 -1.27 -4.86 2.06
CA ASP A 173 0.17 -4.69 2.25
C ASP A 173 0.53 -3.27 2.68
N CYS A 174 -0.24 -2.28 2.24
CA CYS A 174 -0.09 -0.89 2.65
C CYS A 174 -0.96 -0.53 3.83
N HIS A 175 -2.24 -0.95 3.85
CA HIS A 175 -3.24 -0.49 4.83
C HIS A 175 -3.39 -1.37 6.06
N SER A 176 -2.69 -2.49 6.17
CA SER A 176 -2.94 -3.59 7.10
C SER A 176 -4.17 -4.42 6.74
N THR A 177 -4.20 -5.66 7.23
CA THR A 177 -5.27 -6.61 6.93
C THR A 177 -6.52 -6.36 7.79
N HIS A 178 -6.38 -6.44 9.11
CA HIS A 178 -7.51 -6.36 10.04
C HIS A 178 -7.57 -5.03 10.81
N SER A 179 -6.48 -4.26 10.80
CA SER A 179 -6.38 -2.97 11.50
C SER A 179 -6.09 -1.79 10.58
N PRO A 180 -6.80 -1.60 9.44
CA PRO A 180 -6.62 -0.41 8.64
C PRO A 180 -6.97 0.83 9.47
N LEU A 181 -6.05 1.80 9.48
CA LEU A 181 -6.17 3.06 10.21
C LEU A 181 -6.14 4.24 9.22
N PRO A 182 -6.78 5.37 9.57
CA PRO A 182 -6.68 6.58 8.75
C PRO A 182 -5.23 7.03 8.62
N ALA A 183 -4.86 7.64 7.50
CA ALA A 183 -3.52 8.17 7.29
C ALA A 183 -3.12 9.23 8.34
N SER A 184 -4.08 9.91 8.97
CA SER A 184 -3.84 10.85 10.07
C SER A 184 -3.48 10.20 11.41
N ASN A 185 -3.63 8.89 11.55
CA ASN A 185 -3.29 8.18 12.78
C ASN A 185 -1.80 7.81 12.77
N PRO A 186 -0.98 8.21 13.76
CA PRO A 186 0.45 7.90 13.79
C PRO A 186 0.80 6.40 13.78
N ARG A 187 -0.16 5.53 14.12
CA ARG A 187 0.03 4.07 14.06
C ARG A 187 -0.35 3.47 12.70
N SER A 188 -0.94 4.26 11.81
CA SER A 188 -1.27 3.79 10.45
C SER A 188 -0.01 3.50 9.67
N ARG A 189 0.04 2.39 8.95
CA ARG A 189 1.14 2.07 8.04
C ARG A 189 1.29 3.11 6.92
N VAL A 190 0.19 3.77 6.55
CA VAL A 190 0.16 4.83 5.54
C VAL A 190 0.21 6.25 6.16
N HIS A 191 0.48 6.37 7.46
CA HIS A 191 0.84 7.65 8.04
C HIS A 191 2.18 8.12 7.49
N HIS A 192 2.33 9.43 7.23
CA HIS A 192 3.52 10.01 6.61
C HIS A 192 4.84 9.50 7.24
N SER A 193 4.94 9.45 8.56
CA SER A 193 6.13 8.95 9.27
C SER A 193 6.42 7.45 9.05
N ASN A 194 5.45 6.66 8.59
CA ASN A 194 5.56 5.21 8.46
C ASN A 194 5.67 4.75 7.00
N VAL A 195 5.40 5.63 6.03
CA VAL A 195 5.40 5.32 4.60
C VAL A 195 6.73 4.70 4.17
N THR A 196 7.87 5.24 4.61
CA THR A 196 9.20 4.72 4.26
C THR A 196 9.37 3.27 4.71
N ALA A 197 8.97 2.94 5.94
CA ALA A 197 9.04 1.58 6.45
C ALA A 197 8.05 0.64 5.73
N THR A 198 6.87 1.14 5.39
CA THR A 198 5.84 0.37 4.66
C THR A 198 6.31 0.00 3.26
N CYS A 199 6.85 0.95 2.50
CA CYS A 199 7.44 0.67 1.19
C CYS A 199 8.69 -0.18 1.31
N GLY A 200 9.51 0.08 2.32
CA GLY A 200 10.78 -0.60 2.61
C GLY A 200 10.65 -2.08 2.92
N ALA A 201 9.47 -2.54 3.32
CA ALA A 201 9.21 -3.98 3.52
C ALA A 201 9.52 -4.82 2.27
N CYS A 202 9.32 -4.23 1.07
CA CYS A 202 9.63 -4.87 -0.20
C CYS A 202 10.78 -4.15 -0.95
N HIS A 203 10.83 -2.82 -0.90
CA HIS A 203 11.82 -2.00 -1.61
C HIS A 203 13.07 -1.69 -0.75
N THR A 204 13.67 -2.71 -0.14
CA THR A 204 14.75 -2.58 0.86
C THR A 204 15.96 -1.78 0.38
N ALA A 205 16.45 -2.06 -0.83
CA ALA A 205 17.64 -1.39 -1.38
C ALA A 205 17.40 0.11 -1.65
N ILE A 206 16.20 0.45 -2.13
CA ILE A 206 15.80 1.83 -2.39
C ILE A 206 15.58 2.60 -1.07
N THR A 207 14.99 1.94 -0.11
CA THR A 207 14.77 2.51 1.24
C THR A 207 16.09 2.83 1.92
N ALA A 208 17.07 1.92 1.86
CA ALA A 208 18.40 2.16 2.42
C ALA A 208 19.13 3.36 1.78
N GLN A 209 18.92 3.62 0.48
CA GLN A 209 19.42 4.82 -0.18
C GLN A 209 18.70 6.09 0.28
N PHE A 210 17.35 6.01 0.37
CA PHE A 210 16.54 7.14 0.79
C PHE A 210 16.83 7.55 2.24
N GLU A 211 16.97 6.60 3.15
CA GLU A 211 17.27 6.85 4.57
C GLU A 211 18.60 7.57 4.81
N GLN A 212 19.54 7.41 3.89
CA GLN A 212 20.83 8.13 3.91
C GLN A 212 20.75 9.50 3.22
N SER A 213 19.67 9.80 2.52
CA SER A 213 19.48 11.09 1.84
C SER A 213 19.13 12.21 2.81
N ILE A 214 19.31 13.45 2.37
CA ILE A 214 18.88 14.62 3.17
C ILE A 214 17.39 14.58 3.50
N HIS A 215 16.55 14.09 2.59
CA HIS A 215 15.12 13.95 2.80
C HIS A 215 14.80 12.84 3.81
N GLY A 216 15.43 11.68 3.67
CA GLY A 216 15.22 10.56 4.59
C GLY A 216 15.70 10.89 6.01
N LEU A 217 16.86 11.53 6.14
CA LEU A 217 17.38 11.99 7.42
C LEU A 217 16.45 13.03 8.07
N ALA A 218 15.92 13.97 7.30
CA ALA A 218 14.98 14.96 7.82
C ALA A 218 13.65 14.30 8.24
N ALA A 219 13.10 13.39 7.45
CA ALA A 219 11.88 12.64 7.79
C ALA A 219 12.07 11.82 9.06
N ALA A 220 13.19 11.10 9.20
CA ALA A 220 13.53 10.32 10.40
C ALA A 220 13.69 11.19 11.66
N ASN A 221 14.10 12.45 11.49
CA ASN A 221 14.17 13.43 12.59
C ASN A 221 12.83 14.15 12.85
N GLY A 222 11.74 13.68 12.28
CA GLY A 222 10.39 14.20 12.52
C GLY A 222 10.06 15.51 11.81
N VAL A 223 10.80 15.87 10.77
CA VAL A 223 10.47 17.02 9.92
C VAL A 223 9.30 16.65 9.01
N GLY A 224 8.08 17.01 9.40
CA GLY A 224 6.86 16.64 8.71
C GLY A 224 6.68 17.25 7.30
N ASP A 225 7.45 18.25 6.96
CA ASP A 225 7.49 18.82 5.58
C ASP A 225 8.51 18.09 4.67
N SER A 226 9.30 17.14 5.21
CA SER A 226 10.23 16.37 4.39
C SER A 226 9.46 15.35 3.56
N PRO A 227 9.75 15.22 2.24
CA PRO A 227 9.02 14.26 1.42
C PRO A 227 9.36 12.81 1.81
N VAL A 228 8.39 11.92 1.63
CA VAL A 228 8.54 10.47 1.70
C VAL A 228 8.20 9.84 0.35
N CYS A 229 8.19 8.53 0.25
CA CYS A 229 8.03 7.82 -1.03
C CYS A 229 6.81 8.29 -1.83
N THR A 230 5.66 8.47 -1.17
CA THR A 230 4.41 8.86 -1.81
C THR A 230 4.37 10.27 -2.35
N ASP A 231 5.17 11.19 -1.78
CA ASP A 231 5.22 12.59 -2.26
C ASP A 231 5.84 12.70 -3.65
N CYS A 232 6.71 11.72 -3.99
CA CYS A 232 7.34 11.67 -5.31
C CYS A 232 6.58 10.73 -6.27
N HIS A 233 6.20 9.54 -5.78
CA HIS A 233 5.63 8.48 -6.63
C HIS A 233 4.11 8.46 -6.70
N GLY A 234 3.44 9.22 -5.83
CA GLY A 234 2.00 9.14 -5.63
C GLY A 234 1.62 7.99 -4.68
N GLU A 235 0.34 7.84 -4.44
CA GLU A 235 -0.19 6.88 -3.46
C GLU A 235 -0.71 5.62 -4.15
N HIS A 236 -1.95 5.67 -4.67
CA HIS A 236 -2.59 4.51 -5.27
C HIS A 236 -2.23 4.29 -6.74
N ARG A 237 -2.02 5.39 -7.50
CA ARG A 237 -1.62 5.34 -8.90
C ARG A 237 -0.11 5.44 -9.04
N ILE A 238 0.62 4.47 -8.54
CA ILE A 238 2.07 4.40 -8.69
C ILE A 238 2.41 3.87 -10.08
N LEU A 239 2.94 4.74 -10.94
CA LEU A 239 3.24 4.42 -12.33
C LEU A 239 4.71 4.13 -12.55
N ALA A 240 5.01 3.32 -13.58
CA ALA A 240 6.38 3.15 -14.06
C ALA A 240 7.00 4.51 -14.44
N VAL A 241 8.32 4.66 -14.24
CA VAL A 241 9.05 5.93 -14.47
C VAL A 241 8.82 6.49 -15.88
N GLY A 242 8.79 5.63 -16.89
CA GLY A 242 8.60 6.02 -18.30
C GLY A 242 7.14 6.06 -18.77
N ALA A 243 6.18 5.78 -17.89
CA ALA A 243 4.77 5.78 -18.28
C ALA A 243 4.21 7.20 -18.44
N ASP A 244 3.27 7.36 -19.36
CA ASP A 244 2.56 8.61 -19.55
C ASP A 244 1.82 9.01 -18.26
N GLY A 245 2.03 10.25 -17.86
CA GLY A 245 1.42 10.79 -16.64
C GLY A 245 2.10 10.39 -15.34
N SER A 246 3.20 9.61 -15.39
CA SER A 246 4.02 9.33 -14.20
C SER A 246 4.57 10.63 -13.61
N PRO A 247 4.38 10.90 -12.30
CA PRO A 247 4.94 12.09 -11.68
C PRO A 247 6.47 12.08 -11.75
N VAL A 248 7.09 10.92 -11.71
CA VAL A 248 8.55 10.74 -11.76
C VAL A 248 9.09 10.55 -13.18
N SER A 249 8.30 10.82 -14.22
CA SER A 249 8.83 10.90 -15.59
C SER A 249 9.77 12.08 -15.75
N ALA A 250 10.73 11.99 -16.68
CA ALA A 250 11.82 12.96 -16.82
C ALA A 250 11.35 14.43 -16.91
N THR A 251 10.27 14.67 -17.63
CA THR A 251 9.69 16.02 -17.81
C THR A 251 8.85 16.48 -16.62
N ASN A 252 8.32 15.56 -15.82
CA ASN A 252 7.48 15.88 -14.66
C ASN A 252 8.28 16.13 -13.37
N ILE A 253 9.48 15.55 -13.24
CA ILE A 253 10.33 15.70 -12.05
C ILE A 253 10.49 17.14 -11.59
N PRO A 254 10.89 18.12 -12.44
CA PRO A 254 11.07 19.48 -11.99
C PRO A 254 9.77 20.16 -11.54
N ILE A 255 8.67 19.88 -12.22
CA ILE A 255 7.40 20.61 -12.07
C ILE A 255 6.50 19.97 -11.02
N ARG A 256 6.44 18.62 -10.99
CA ARG A 256 5.48 17.89 -10.16
C ARG A 256 6.08 17.30 -8.90
N VAL A 257 7.39 17.09 -8.88
CA VAL A 257 8.08 16.43 -7.75
C VAL A 257 8.90 17.44 -6.96
N CYS A 258 9.95 17.99 -7.56
CA CYS A 258 10.89 18.87 -6.84
C CYS A 258 10.33 20.30 -6.67
N GLY A 259 9.74 20.84 -7.74
CA GLY A 259 9.28 22.23 -7.80
C GLY A 259 8.27 22.63 -6.72
N PRO A 260 7.24 21.83 -6.40
CA PRO A 260 6.22 22.21 -5.42
C PRO A 260 6.78 22.55 -4.04
N CYS A 261 7.89 21.92 -3.63
CA CYS A 261 8.56 22.24 -2.37
C CYS A 261 9.71 23.25 -2.57
N HIS A 262 10.59 23.02 -3.55
CA HIS A 262 11.79 23.84 -3.74
C HIS A 262 11.54 25.24 -4.38
N SER A 263 10.33 25.53 -4.85
CA SER A 263 9.89 26.89 -5.20
C SER A 263 8.90 27.49 -4.18
N ASN A 264 8.61 26.76 -3.10
CA ASN A 264 7.68 27.24 -2.06
C ASN A 264 8.38 28.22 -1.13
N VAL A 265 8.01 29.50 -1.20
CA VAL A 265 8.62 30.57 -0.40
C VAL A 265 8.61 30.25 1.10
N ARG A 266 7.48 29.76 1.64
CA ARG A 266 7.35 29.46 3.06
C ARG A 266 8.27 28.31 3.51
N LEU A 267 8.40 27.26 2.70
CA LEU A 267 9.30 26.14 3.03
C LEU A 267 10.76 26.56 2.90
N ASN A 268 11.08 27.32 1.85
CA ASN A 268 12.44 27.78 1.61
C ASN A 268 12.90 28.72 2.74
N GLU A 269 12.06 29.67 3.19
CA GLU A 269 12.35 30.52 4.35
C GLU A 269 12.47 29.72 5.64
N LYS A 270 11.56 28.76 5.87
CA LYS A 270 11.57 27.93 7.10
C LYS A 270 12.83 27.10 7.25
N TYR A 271 13.35 26.57 6.14
CA TYR A 271 14.50 25.65 6.16
C TYR A 271 15.79 26.28 5.62
N GLY A 272 15.80 27.56 5.30
CA GLY A 272 16.97 28.26 4.77
C GLY A 272 17.41 27.78 3.40
N LEU A 273 16.47 27.34 2.56
CA LEU A 273 16.75 26.89 1.21
C LEU A 273 16.80 28.08 0.25
N ALA A 274 17.65 27.98 -0.76
CA ALA A 274 17.71 29.02 -1.81
C ALA A 274 16.45 28.98 -2.69
N MET A 275 15.89 30.13 -3.02
CA MET A 275 14.63 30.27 -3.79
C MET A 275 14.82 30.28 -5.31
N ASP A 276 16.06 30.34 -5.78
CA ASP A 276 16.41 30.49 -7.18
C ASP A 276 16.70 29.18 -7.92
N GLN A 277 16.71 28.05 -7.22
CA GLN A 277 17.07 26.74 -7.81
C GLN A 277 16.12 26.30 -8.91
N VAL A 278 14.81 26.33 -8.67
CA VAL A 278 13.81 25.93 -9.67
C VAL A 278 13.73 26.96 -10.81
N PRO A 279 13.58 28.26 -10.53
CA PRO A 279 13.57 29.27 -11.59
C PRO A 279 14.84 29.27 -12.46
N SER A 280 16.02 29.11 -11.85
CA SER A 280 17.27 29.05 -12.62
C SER A 280 17.39 27.79 -13.48
N TYR A 281 16.85 26.66 -13.03
CA TYR A 281 16.73 25.49 -13.88
C TYR A 281 15.78 25.73 -15.05
N GLU A 282 14.61 26.30 -14.80
CA GLU A 282 13.60 26.57 -15.83
C GLU A 282 14.11 27.53 -16.91
N ASP A 283 14.95 28.50 -16.55
CA ASP A 283 15.60 29.43 -17.47
C ASP A 283 16.86 28.87 -18.16
N SER A 284 17.35 27.71 -17.69
CA SER A 284 18.50 27.05 -18.29
C SER A 284 18.15 26.36 -19.62
N PHE A 285 19.19 26.05 -20.43
CA PHE A 285 19.02 25.23 -21.64
C PHE A 285 18.31 23.89 -21.36
N HIS A 286 18.62 23.25 -20.24
CA HIS A 286 18.00 21.98 -19.84
C HIS A 286 16.51 22.18 -19.54
N GLY A 287 16.14 23.23 -18.81
CA GLY A 287 14.74 23.53 -18.49
C GLY A 287 13.94 23.93 -19.73
N LEU A 288 14.51 24.75 -20.60
CA LEU A 288 13.89 25.16 -21.88
C LEU A 288 13.65 23.96 -22.79
N ALA A 289 14.63 23.07 -22.93
CA ALA A 289 14.49 21.86 -23.73
C ALA A 289 13.47 20.88 -23.13
N ALA A 290 13.41 20.74 -21.79
CA ALA A 290 12.41 19.94 -21.10
C ALA A 290 10.99 20.46 -21.36
N ARG A 291 10.77 21.78 -21.27
CA ARG A 291 9.49 22.41 -21.62
C ARG A 291 9.13 22.25 -23.10
N GLY A 292 10.12 22.18 -23.97
CA GLY A 292 9.95 21.85 -25.38
C GLY A 292 9.64 20.36 -25.66
N GLY A 293 9.53 19.53 -24.62
CA GLY A 293 9.15 18.12 -24.75
C GLY A 293 10.33 17.16 -24.99
N VAL A 294 11.58 17.62 -24.85
CA VAL A 294 12.76 16.77 -25.02
C VAL A 294 12.90 15.83 -23.82
N GLN A 295 12.63 14.55 -24.01
CA GLN A 295 12.64 13.54 -22.95
C GLN A 295 14.05 13.18 -22.42
N ARG A 296 15.08 13.36 -23.25
CA ARG A 296 16.46 12.97 -22.91
C ARG A 296 17.30 14.16 -22.45
N VAL A 297 16.69 15.13 -21.82
CA VAL A 297 17.38 16.28 -21.25
C VAL A 297 17.57 16.11 -19.74
N ALA A 298 18.64 16.68 -19.19
CA ALA A 298 18.88 16.63 -17.75
C ALA A 298 17.78 17.36 -16.97
N ASN A 299 17.35 16.77 -15.88
CA ASN A 299 16.42 17.34 -14.90
C ASN A 299 17.07 17.35 -13.50
N CYS A 300 16.35 17.76 -12.47
CA CYS A 300 16.86 17.83 -11.10
C CYS A 300 17.52 16.51 -10.66
N ALA A 301 16.83 15.39 -10.86
CA ALA A 301 17.30 14.06 -10.45
C ALA A 301 18.53 13.60 -11.26
N SER A 302 18.72 14.08 -12.48
CA SER A 302 19.90 13.74 -13.31
C SER A 302 21.19 14.25 -12.70
N CYS A 303 21.11 15.36 -11.96
CA CYS A 303 22.26 15.97 -11.29
C CYS A 303 22.32 15.59 -9.80
N HIS A 304 21.19 15.70 -9.10
CA HIS A 304 21.13 15.53 -7.65
C HIS A 304 20.99 14.06 -7.18
N GLY A 305 20.70 13.14 -8.10
CA GLY A 305 20.34 11.77 -7.76
C GLY A 305 18.83 11.60 -7.56
N VAL A 306 18.41 10.37 -7.31
CA VAL A 306 16.99 9.99 -7.22
C VAL A 306 16.59 9.73 -5.77
N HIS A 307 17.19 8.69 -5.15
CA HIS A 307 16.87 8.30 -3.77
C HIS A 307 18.00 8.67 -2.79
N PHE A 308 19.24 8.74 -3.26
CA PHE A 308 20.41 9.16 -2.50
C PHE A 308 20.75 10.61 -2.84
N ILE A 309 19.95 11.55 -2.32
CA ILE A 309 20.15 12.99 -2.56
C ILE A 309 20.88 13.58 -1.36
N LEU A 310 22.12 14.08 -1.61
CA LEU A 310 22.99 14.65 -0.60
C LEU A 310 23.23 16.14 -0.84
N PRO A 311 23.54 16.92 0.23
CA PRO A 311 23.94 18.31 0.10
C PRO A 311 25.23 18.43 -0.74
N SER A 312 25.39 19.57 -1.42
CA SER A 312 26.59 19.82 -2.24
C SER A 312 27.91 19.86 -1.46
N SER A 313 27.85 20.00 -0.15
CA SER A 313 29.01 19.95 0.75
C SER A 313 29.46 18.54 1.09
N ASP A 314 28.63 17.53 0.84
CA ASP A 314 28.94 16.13 1.09
C ASP A 314 29.84 15.57 -0.02
N PRO A 315 31.00 14.95 0.30
CA PRO A 315 31.91 14.40 -0.72
C PRO A 315 31.28 13.32 -1.60
N ASP A 316 30.29 12.59 -1.11
CA ASP A 316 29.58 11.54 -1.86
C ASP A 316 28.44 12.10 -2.74
N SER A 317 28.12 13.38 -2.61
CA SER A 317 27.08 14.02 -3.42
C SER A 317 27.48 14.09 -4.89
N TYR A 318 26.57 13.76 -5.78
CA TYR A 318 26.79 13.89 -7.23
C TYR A 318 27.05 15.35 -7.65
N ILE A 319 26.60 16.31 -6.85
CA ILE A 319 26.78 17.74 -7.10
C ILE A 319 27.91 18.34 -6.24
N HIS A 320 28.66 17.53 -5.51
CA HIS A 320 29.89 18.01 -4.87
C HIS A 320 30.87 18.55 -5.94
N PRO A 321 31.60 19.66 -5.70
CA PRO A 321 32.46 20.27 -6.69
C PRO A 321 33.44 19.33 -7.37
N GLU A 322 33.93 18.31 -6.67
CA GLU A 322 34.85 17.33 -7.24
C GLU A 322 34.16 16.29 -8.14
N ASN A 323 32.86 16.04 -7.93
CA ASN A 323 32.07 15.06 -8.66
C ASN A 323 31.33 15.64 -9.89
N LEU A 324 31.25 16.97 -10.00
CA LEU A 324 30.51 17.63 -11.09
C LEU A 324 30.96 17.22 -12.49
N ALA A 325 32.28 17.07 -12.71
CA ALA A 325 32.78 16.63 -14.01
C ALA A 325 32.28 15.25 -14.41
N ALA A 326 32.22 14.31 -13.45
CA ALA A 326 31.68 12.98 -13.68
C ALA A 326 30.15 12.99 -13.86
N THR A 327 29.46 13.81 -13.10
CA THR A 327 27.99 13.97 -13.20
C THR A 327 27.57 14.57 -14.54
N CYS A 328 28.21 15.65 -14.99
CA CYS A 328 27.99 16.24 -16.32
C CYS A 328 28.42 15.28 -17.43
N GLY A 329 29.51 14.55 -17.23
CA GLY A 329 30.07 13.60 -18.18
C GLY A 329 29.17 12.44 -18.56
N LYS A 330 28.13 12.13 -17.75
CA LYS A 330 27.13 11.11 -18.10
C LYS A 330 26.40 11.43 -19.43
N CYS A 331 26.31 12.71 -19.78
CA CYS A 331 25.64 13.18 -21.00
C CYS A 331 26.59 13.98 -21.90
N HIS A 332 27.53 14.75 -21.32
CA HIS A 332 28.48 15.60 -22.03
C HIS A 332 29.83 14.90 -22.16
N ALA A 333 30.04 14.24 -23.29
CA ALA A 333 31.32 13.54 -23.55
C ALA A 333 32.51 14.53 -23.47
N GLY A 334 33.52 14.20 -22.66
CA GLY A 334 34.69 15.05 -22.46
C GLY A 334 34.49 16.17 -21.41
N ALA A 335 33.44 16.16 -20.66
CA ALA A 335 33.26 17.07 -19.51
C ALA A 335 34.39 16.83 -18.49
N GLY A 336 35.32 17.76 -18.40
CA GLY A 336 36.46 17.73 -17.46
C GLY A 336 36.38 18.88 -16.46
N SER A 337 37.46 19.10 -15.71
CA SER A 337 37.54 20.14 -14.69
C SER A 337 37.30 21.56 -15.21
N ARG A 338 37.50 21.79 -16.50
CA ARG A 338 37.22 23.07 -17.17
C ARG A 338 35.74 23.26 -17.51
N PHE A 339 34.90 22.18 -17.49
CA PHE A 339 33.49 22.24 -17.79
C PHE A 339 32.71 22.84 -16.63
N LYS A 340 33.20 22.74 -15.41
CA LYS A 340 32.58 23.27 -14.19
C LYS A 340 32.98 24.73 -13.89
N ILE A 341 32.64 25.66 -14.78
CA ILE A 341 33.00 27.07 -14.57
C ILE A 341 31.77 27.78 -13.92
N GLY A 342 31.85 27.96 -12.61
CA GLY A 342 30.84 28.73 -11.86
C GLY A 342 29.65 27.91 -11.35
N PRO A 343 28.69 28.56 -10.66
CA PRO A 343 27.48 27.95 -10.14
C PRO A 343 26.56 27.52 -11.28
N VAL A 344 25.86 26.39 -11.11
CA VAL A 344 24.92 25.83 -12.09
C VAL A 344 23.56 26.55 -12.03
N HIS A 345 23.11 26.86 -10.80
CA HIS A 345 21.89 27.61 -10.56
C HIS A 345 22.19 29.12 -10.60
N VAL A 346 21.93 29.77 -11.73
CA VAL A 346 22.19 31.19 -11.96
C VAL A 346 20.98 31.82 -12.62
N LEU A 347 20.38 32.80 -11.97
CA LEU A 347 19.39 33.68 -12.60
C LEU A 347 20.09 34.84 -13.29
N ALA A 348 19.79 35.08 -14.57
CA ALA A 348 20.42 36.09 -15.37
C ALA A 348 20.14 37.52 -14.91
N ASP A 349 19.05 37.75 -14.17
CA ASP A 349 18.65 39.05 -13.62
C ASP A 349 19.19 39.37 -12.21
N THR A 350 19.62 38.36 -11.47
CA THR A 350 20.15 38.54 -10.09
C THR A 350 21.68 38.50 -10.03
N THR A 351 22.34 38.07 -11.10
CA THR A 351 23.79 38.04 -11.17
C THR A 351 24.37 39.39 -11.58
N PRO A 352 25.43 39.83 -10.92
CA PRO A 352 26.16 41.06 -11.35
C PRO A 352 26.88 40.87 -12.70
N ASN A 353 26.63 39.77 -13.40
CA ASN A 353 27.23 39.47 -14.68
C ASN A 353 26.45 40.15 -15.81
N ILE A 354 26.95 41.30 -16.18
CA ILE A 354 26.37 42.14 -17.25
C ILE A 354 26.22 41.40 -18.59
N VAL A 355 27.04 40.40 -18.85
CA VAL A 355 26.97 39.58 -20.07
C VAL A 355 25.74 38.68 -20.06
N ALA A 356 25.44 38.02 -18.94
CA ALA A 356 24.27 37.15 -18.79
C ALA A 356 22.97 38.00 -18.92
N HIS A 357 22.95 39.19 -18.35
CA HIS A 357 21.82 40.12 -18.46
C HIS A 357 21.56 40.54 -19.94
N TRP A 358 22.60 40.92 -20.67
CA TRP A 358 22.44 41.31 -22.07
C TRP A 358 22.12 40.18 -23.02
N ILE A 359 22.63 38.95 -22.74
CA ILE A 359 22.23 37.75 -23.49
C ILE A 359 20.73 37.52 -23.33
N ARG A 360 20.19 37.62 -22.13
CA ARG A 360 18.74 37.46 -21.87
C ARG A 360 17.93 38.52 -22.62
N VAL A 361 18.34 39.80 -22.53
CA VAL A 361 17.64 40.92 -23.21
C VAL A 361 17.63 40.77 -24.73
N ILE A 362 18.63 40.14 -25.30
CA ILE A 362 18.76 39.98 -26.77
C ILE A 362 18.02 38.75 -27.28
N TYR A 363 17.91 37.67 -26.46
CA TYR A 363 17.35 36.37 -26.89
C TYR A 363 15.90 36.14 -26.44
N ILE A 364 15.36 36.95 -25.57
CA ILE A 364 13.98 36.92 -25.10
C ILE A 364 13.28 38.24 -25.41
#